data_2ce2a0b3c2a4bbb3f259ef4baecd679e
#
_entry.id   2ce2a0b3c2a4bbb3f259ef4baecd679e
#
_cell.length_a   1.000
_cell.length_b   1.000
_cell.length_c   1.000
_cell.angle_alpha   90.00
_cell.angle_beta   90.00
_cell.angle_gamma   90.00
#
_symmetry.space_group_name_H-M   'P 1'
#
loop_
_entity.id
_entity.type
_entity.pdbx_description
1 polymer ?
#
loop_
_entity_poly.entity_id
_entity_poly.type
_entity_poly.pdbx_seq_one_letter_code
_entity_poly.pdbx_strand_id
1 'polypeptide(L)'
;MKTSWVLPIAIFLAAMGLLVDAPAQAQSASCYVSAGMENIHVMIRELDMDGNPKEQIYNGWINQGQKAPIYSRSGKIDVNYRQASSDQTFGRDDVDCSSGRVISVP
;
A
#
# COMPACT_ATOMS: atom_id res chain seq x y z
N MET A 1 -10.58 -52.62 6.09
CA MET A 1 -10.57 -51.93 6.10
C MET A 1 -10.25 -51.20 6.38
N LYS A 2 -10.13 -51.18 6.24
CA LYS A 2 -9.94 -50.28 6.26
C LYS A 2 -9.45 -49.29 6.23
N THR A 3 -9.26 -49.34 6.05
CA THR A 3 -9.01 -48.29 5.89
C THR A 3 -8.55 -47.35 5.88
N SER A 4 -8.66 -47.58 5.67
CA SER A 4 -8.47 -46.48 5.48
C SER A 4 -8.24 -45.53 5.54
N TRP A 5 -8.27 -45.91 5.44
CA TRP A 5 -8.23 -44.80 5.28
C TRP A 5 -7.76 -43.84 5.56
N VAL A 6 -7.69 -44.09 5.52
CA VAL A 6 -7.53 -43.04 5.62
C VAL A 6 -6.93 -42.29 5.64
N LEU A 7 -6.84 -42.35 5.35
CA LEU A 7 -6.48 -41.34 5.14
C LEU A 7 -6.09 -40.46 5.13
N PRO A 8 -6.14 -40.67 4.94
CA PRO A 8 -5.93 -39.55 4.69
C PRO A 8 -5.67 -38.65 4.91
N ILE A 9 -5.80 -38.70 4.85
CA ILE A 9 -5.80 -37.61 4.85
C ILE A 9 -5.25 -36.82 5.15
N ALA A 10 -5.18 -37.13 5.10
CA ALA A 10 -4.92 -36.13 5.24
C ALA A 10 -4.37 -35.45 5.08
N ILE A 11 -4.26 -35.60 4.70
CA ILE A 11 -4.01 -34.66 4.40
C ILE A 11 -3.81 -33.85 4.34
N PHE A 12 -3.77 -33.82 4.21
CA PHE A 12 -3.87 -32.59 3.99
C PHE A 12 -3.53 -31.78 4.44
N LEU A 13 -3.54 -32.17 4.37
CA LEU A 13 -3.44 -31.09 4.68
C LEU A 13 -2.78 -30.48 4.81
N ALA A 14 -2.68 -30.66 4.67
CA ALA A 14 -2.30 -29.72 4.74
C ALA A 14 -1.89 -29.12 4.41
N ALA A 15 -1.94 -29.22 4.10
CA ALA A 15 -1.87 -28.26 3.81
C ALA A 15 -1.87 -27.53 3.84
N MET A 16 -2.07 -27.66 3.81
CA MET A 16 -2.28 -26.65 3.86
C MET A 16 -1.94 -25.86 4.26
N GLY A 17 -1.73 -25.89 4.31
CA GLY A 17 -1.61 -24.87 4.56
C GLY A 17 -1.06 -24.38 4.55
N LEU A 18 -0.90 -24.39 4.14
CA LEU A 18 -0.50 -23.59 4.04
C LEU A 18 -0.37 -22.92 3.66
N LEU A 19 -0.55 -22.92 3.35
CA LEU A 19 -0.56 -21.99 3.03
C LEU A 19 -0.67 -21.14 3.16
N VAL A 20 -0.88 -21.20 3.28
CA VAL A 20 -1.05 -20.15 3.30
C VAL A 20 -0.85 -19.25 3.58
N ASP A 21 -0.85 -18.83 3.55
CA ASP A 21 -0.64 -17.83 3.71
C ASP A 21 0.20 -17.14 3.14
N ALA A 22 0.23 -17.28 3.00
CA ALA A 22 1.27 -16.84 2.08
C ALA A 22 0.88 -15.66 1.26
N PRO A 23 -0.30 -15.55 0.84
CA PRO A 23 -0.71 -14.50 -0.09
C PRO A 23 -0.43 -13.10 0.39
N ALA A 24 -0.61 -12.86 1.64
CA ALA A 24 -0.47 -11.50 2.14
C ALA A 24 0.91 -10.94 1.87
N GLN A 25 1.89 -11.75 2.02
CA GLN A 25 3.25 -11.27 1.86
C GLN A 25 3.67 -11.17 0.42
N ALA A 26 2.90 -11.71 -0.45
CA ALA A 26 3.25 -11.64 -1.86
C ALA A 26 3.12 -10.23 -2.40
N GLN A 27 2.36 -9.39 -1.75
CA GLN A 27 2.11 -8.06 -2.26
C GLN A 27 3.12 -7.06 -1.71
N SER A 28 3.91 -6.47 -2.60
CA SER A 28 4.85 -5.42 -2.27
C SER A 28 4.23 -4.07 -2.54
N ALA A 29 4.65 -3.08 -1.77
CA ALA A 29 4.20 -1.72 -2.01
C ALA A 29 4.70 -1.22 -3.35
N SER A 30 3.88 -0.45 -4.04
CA SER A 30 4.26 0.16 -5.31
C SER A 30 5.28 1.27 -5.10
N CYS A 31 5.07 2.06 -4.07
CA CYS A 31 5.98 3.12 -3.68
C CYS A 31 5.77 3.42 -2.21
N TYR A 32 6.54 4.37 -1.69
CA TYR A 32 6.45 4.79 -0.30
C TYR A 32 6.40 6.31 -0.24
N VAL A 33 5.69 6.84 0.75
CA VAL A 33 5.68 8.27 1.02
C VAL A 33 6.40 8.50 2.34
N SER A 34 7.37 9.40 2.32
CA SER A 34 8.19 9.72 3.48
C SER A 34 7.97 11.17 3.88
N ALA A 35 7.84 11.42 5.18
CA ALA A 35 7.65 12.77 5.68
C ALA A 35 8.96 13.34 6.19
N GLY A 36 9.20 14.60 5.88
CA GLY A 36 10.36 15.34 6.40
C GLY A 36 10.04 16.16 7.62
N MET A 37 8.78 16.16 8.06
CA MET A 37 8.32 16.91 9.22
C MET A 37 7.35 16.08 10.02
N GLU A 38 7.05 16.52 11.24
CA GLU A 38 6.10 15.84 12.11
C GLU A 38 4.66 16.15 11.68
N ASN A 39 3.77 15.20 11.94
CA ASN A 39 2.33 15.39 11.78
C ASN A 39 1.93 15.86 10.38
N ILE A 40 2.34 15.13 9.39
CA ILE A 40 1.93 15.40 8.00
C ILE A 40 0.74 14.51 7.66
N HIS A 41 -0.36 15.14 7.28
CA HIS A 41 -1.53 14.43 6.80
C HIS A 41 -1.39 14.21 5.30
N VAL A 42 -1.39 12.96 4.89
CA VAL A 42 -1.19 12.60 3.49
C VAL A 42 -2.44 11.93 2.96
N MET A 43 -2.90 12.41 1.83
CA MET A 43 -4.05 11.83 1.13
C MET A 43 -3.60 11.50 -0.29
N ILE A 44 -3.80 10.26 -0.70
CA ILE A 44 -3.35 9.80 -1.99
C ILE A 44 -4.51 9.23 -2.78
N ARG A 45 -4.62 9.65 -4.01
CA ARG A 45 -5.65 9.18 -4.92
C ARG A 45 -5.01 8.48 -6.11
N GLU A 46 -5.59 7.36 -6.46
CA GLU A 46 -5.19 6.62 -7.64
C GLU A 46 -5.56 7.40 -8.89
N LEU A 47 -4.72 7.37 -9.91
CA LEU A 47 -5.05 7.92 -11.22
C LEU A 47 -5.25 6.79 -12.21
N ASP A 48 -6.04 7.03 -13.24
CA ASP A 48 -6.13 6.06 -14.34
C ASP A 48 -5.03 6.34 -15.37
N MET A 49 -5.03 5.60 -16.46
CA MET A 49 -3.98 5.71 -17.46
C MET A 49 -4.02 7.06 -18.19
N ASP A 50 -5.16 7.74 -18.13
CA ASP A 50 -5.32 9.06 -18.74
C ASP A 50 -5.03 10.19 -17.76
N GLY A 51 -4.69 9.85 -16.53
CA GLY A 51 -4.38 10.84 -15.50
C GLY A 51 -5.59 11.35 -14.76
N ASN A 52 -6.74 10.71 -14.88
CA ASN A 52 -7.94 11.11 -14.17
C ASN A 52 -7.99 10.52 -12.79
N PRO A 53 -8.42 11.31 -11.77
CA PRO A 53 -8.48 10.80 -10.40
C PRO A 53 -9.51 9.70 -10.24
N LYS A 54 -9.14 8.69 -9.48
CA LYS A 54 -10.01 7.59 -9.11
C LYS A 54 -10.18 7.59 -7.60
N GLU A 55 -10.29 6.41 -7.00
CA GLU A 55 -10.54 6.32 -5.56
C GLU A 55 -9.32 6.74 -4.73
N GLN A 56 -9.59 7.16 -3.51
CA GLN A 56 -8.55 7.44 -2.53
C GLN A 56 -7.98 6.11 -2.03
N ILE A 57 -6.68 5.95 -2.12
CA ILE A 57 -6.02 4.71 -1.73
C ILE A 57 -5.20 4.85 -0.45
N TYR A 58 -5.02 6.05 0.04
CA TYR A 58 -4.34 6.27 1.31
C TYR A 58 -4.82 7.56 1.95
N ASN A 59 -4.99 7.53 3.27
CA ASN A 59 -5.37 8.70 4.05
C ASN A 59 -4.84 8.46 5.46
N GLY A 60 -3.82 9.20 5.85
CA GLY A 60 -3.24 9.00 7.17
C GLY A 60 -2.26 10.07 7.54
N TRP A 61 -1.82 10.01 8.80
CA TRP A 61 -0.83 10.91 9.35
C TRP A 61 0.49 10.19 9.43
N ILE A 62 1.56 10.85 9.01
CA ILE A 62 2.90 10.31 9.14
C ILE A 62 3.81 11.33 9.80
N ASN A 63 4.81 10.82 10.50
CA ASN A 63 5.76 11.65 11.21
C ASN A 63 7.11 11.58 10.52
N GLN A 64 7.96 12.52 10.90
CA GLN A 64 9.30 12.60 10.35
C GLN A 64 10.02 11.26 10.45
N GLY A 65 10.58 10.84 9.34
CA GLY A 65 11.33 9.58 9.29
C GLY A 65 10.48 8.35 9.03
N GLN A 66 9.16 8.47 9.05
CA GLN A 66 8.27 7.37 8.75
C GLN A 66 8.02 7.26 7.26
N LYS A 67 7.79 6.04 6.81
CA LYS A 67 7.41 5.77 5.42
C LYS A 67 6.09 5.04 5.40
N ALA A 68 5.17 5.51 4.59
CA ALA A 68 3.88 4.85 4.40
C ALA A 68 3.90 4.07 3.09
N PRO A 69 3.60 2.77 3.13
CA PRO A 69 3.55 1.97 1.89
C PRO A 69 2.28 2.29 1.11
N ILE A 70 2.43 2.48 -0.18
CA ILE A 70 1.33 2.81 -1.07
C ILE A 70 1.18 1.71 -2.12
N TYR A 71 -0.05 1.30 -2.35
CA TYR A 71 -0.37 0.23 -3.29
C TYR A 71 -1.20 0.81 -4.43
N SER A 72 -0.55 1.04 -5.56
CA SER A 72 -1.19 1.62 -6.73
C SER A 72 -1.25 0.59 -7.86
N ARG A 73 -2.40 0.50 -8.52
CA ARG A 73 -2.55 -0.41 -9.65
C ARG A 73 -1.99 0.19 -10.93
N SER A 74 -2.21 1.46 -11.13
CA SER A 74 -1.79 2.14 -12.35
C SER A 74 -0.33 2.57 -12.30
N GLY A 75 0.23 2.70 -11.11
CA GLY A 75 1.55 3.27 -10.93
C GLY A 75 1.57 4.78 -10.98
N LYS A 76 0.39 5.41 -11.01
CA LYS A 76 0.27 6.87 -11.04
C LYS A 76 -0.68 7.34 -9.97
N ILE A 77 -0.27 8.36 -9.23
CA ILE A 77 -1.05 8.86 -8.09
C ILE A 77 -0.99 10.37 -8.02
N ASP A 78 -2.00 10.93 -7.34
CA ASP A 78 -1.95 12.31 -6.84
C ASP A 78 -1.66 12.26 -5.36
N VAL A 79 -0.75 13.10 -4.90
CA VAL A 79 -0.39 13.18 -3.49
C VAL A 79 -0.74 14.56 -2.98
N ASN A 80 -1.61 14.63 -1.97
CA ASN A 80 -1.94 15.86 -1.29
C ASN A 80 -1.47 15.73 0.16
N TYR A 81 -0.90 16.79 0.69
CA TYR A 81 -0.40 16.74 2.06
C TYR A 81 -0.54 18.09 2.75
N ARG A 82 -0.66 18.03 4.05
CA ARG A 82 -0.85 19.20 4.90
C ARG A 82 -0.19 18.95 6.25
N GLN A 83 0.50 19.93 6.75
CA GLN A 83 1.03 19.88 8.12
C GLN A 83 -0.08 20.20 9.10
N ALA A 84 -0.10 19.52 10.25
CA ALA A 84 -1.18 19.68 11.24
C ALA A 84 -1.36 21.12 11.70
N SER A 85 -0.27 21.87 11.79
CA SER A 85 -0.32 23.25 12.28
C SER A 85 -0.66 24.27 11.20
N SER A 86 -0.97 23.80 9.98
CA SER A 86 -1.20 24.67 8.84
C SER A 86 -2.53 24.36 8.18
N ASP A 87 -3.22 25.37 7.68
CA ASP A 87 -4.43 25.20 6.88
C ASP A 87 -4.11 24.99 5.41
N GLN A 88 -2.86 25.14 5.03
CA GLN A 88 -2.47 25.07 3.64
C GLN A 88 -2.22 23.64 3.21
N THR A 89 -2.87 23.26 2.11
CA THR A 89 -2.68 21.94 1.51
C THR A 89 -1.83 22.08 0.26
N PHE A 90 -0.86 21.20 0.14
CA PHE A 90 0.02 21.13 -1.03
C PHE A 90 -0.30 19.88 -1.80
N GLY A 91 -0.02 19.90 -3.08
CA GLY A 91 -0.30 18.74 -3.92
C GLY A 91 0.77 18.53 -4.97
N ARG A 92 0.93 17.29 -5.35
CA ARG A 92 1.71 16.88 -6.49
C ARG A 92 0.84 15.99 -7.35
N ASP A 93 0.70 16.36 -8.61
CA ASP A 93 -0.14 15.62 -9.54
C ASP A 93 0.70 14.68 -10.37
N ASP A 94 0.10 13.56 -10.75
CA ASP A 94 0.69 12.61 -11.69
C ASP A 94 2.09 12.16 -11.24
N VAL A 95 2.15 11.65 -10.02
CA VAL A 95 3.40 11.18 -9.45
C VAL A 95 3.59 9.70 -9.77
N ASP A 96 4.80 9.35 -10.17
CA ASP A 96 5.16 7.95 -10.45
C ASP A 96 5.24 7.16 -9.14
N CYS A 97 4.35 6.19 -8.99
CA CYS A 97 4.30 5.30 -7.82
C CYS A 97 4.62 3.88 -8.26
N SER A 98 5.87 3.64 -8.58
CA SER A 98 6.29 2.32 -9.04
C SER A 98 7.70 2.02 -8.57
N SER A 99 8.09 0.75 -8.70
CA SER A 99 9.46 0.28 -8.45
C SER A 99 9.98 0.59 -7.05
N GLY A 100 9.08 0.66 -6.08
CA GLY A 100 9.49 0.92 -4.68
C GLY A 100 10.03 2.31 -4.43
N ARG A 101 9.76 3.24 -5.32
CA ARG A 101 10.24 4.62 -5.22
C ARG A 101 9.78 5.26 -3.90
N VAL A 102 10.61 6.11 -3.35
CA VAL A 102 10.27 6.89 -2.16
C VAL A 102 9.93 8.31 -2.59
N ILE A 103 8.72 8.73 -2.25
CA ILE A 103 8.24 10.08 -2.53
C ILE A 103 8.36 10.88 -1.24
N SER A 104 9.15 11.93 -1.26
CA SER A 104 9.38 12.75 -0.08
C SER A 104 8.41 13.92 -0.06
N VAL A 105 7.71 14.10 1.05
CA VAL A 105 6.90 15.28 1.30
C VAL A 105 7.54 16.02 2.46
N PRO A 106 7.52 17.36 2.45
CA PRO A 106 8.21 18.19 3.45
C PRO A 106 7.71 17.99 4.85
#